data_bd593dd07872d5a8aec54650e96a22f5
#
_entry.id   bd593dd07872d5a8aec54650e96a22f5
#
_cell.length_a   1.000
_cell.length_b   1.000
_cell.length_c   1.000
_cell.angle_alpha   90.00
_cell.angle_beta   90.00
_cell.angle_gamma   90.00
#
_symmetry.space_group_name_H-M   'P 1'
#
loop_
_entity.id
_entity.type
_entity.pdbx_description
1 polymer ?
#
loop_
_entity_poly.entity_id
_entity_poly.type
_entity_poly.pdbx_seq_one_letter_code
_entity_poly.pdbx_strand_id
1 'polypeptide(L)'
;KKLREQESIAQFSADISLFDSELEAGVARSETPEDCDEELSRLSGLLDDLDARFGDIDEFISQIDEKRDVLQTTLFTKKQSLLEKRQQRIARLFTNAKQIIAGMVDRRFKDIGELKNFFATDRRIQRIQKYAQQIADLFDNNKSEELLSSLKSTEQDALRKLRDNTELFEEGSNLIKFGAHRFAINTQPFELTIAPYEDTLALHITNSDFHEVIEDPEFQKTKKYWTQSIFSENQDVYRSEYLAASLIFAAEKGEHDLSILQLENTQNLSEKVQEFSSLFPNAG
;
A
#
# COMPACT_ATOMS: atom_id res chain seq x y z
N LYS A 1 -18.77 66.93 -44.99
CA LYS A 1 -18.60 65.46 -45.11
C LYS A 1 -17.28 64.93 -44.50
N LYS A 2 -16.12 65.48 -44.99
CA LYS A 2 -14.78 64.96 -44.53
C LYS A 2 -14.51 65.13 -43.04
N LEU A 3 -14.99 66.16 -42.36
CA LEU A 3 -14.83 66.33 -40.92
C LEU A 3 -15.63 65.24 -40.12
N ARG A 4 -16.85 64.96 -40.52
CA ARG A 4 -17.68 63.89 -39.89
C ARG A 4 -17.08 62.48 -40.08
N GLU A 5 -16.51 62.22 -41.27
CA GLU A 5 -15.80 60.98 -41.52
C GLU A 5 -14.57 60.82 -40.63
N GLN A 6 -13.77 61.88 -40.46
CA GLN A 6 -12.61 61.87 -39.57
C GLN A 6 -12.98 61.73 -38.08
N GLU A 7 -14.07 62.36 -37.64
CA GLU A 7 -14.62 62.15 -36.29
C GLU A 7 -15.09 60.76 -36.08
N SER A 8 -15.79 60.10 -37.02
CA SER A 8 -16.24 58.72 -36.94
C SER A 8 -15.07 57.78 -36.91
N ILE A 9 -14.01 57.97 -37.69
CA ILE A 9 -12.80 57.13 -37.67
C ILE A 9 -12.08 57.25 -36.31
N ALA A 10 -11.94 58.46 -35.79
CA ALA A 10 -11.28 58.65 -34.49
C ALA A 10 -12.07 58.02 -33.33
N GLN A 11 -13.38 58.19 -33.38
CA GLN A 11 -14.27 57.56 -32.36
C GLN A 11 -14.28 56.04 -32.44
N PHE A 12 -14.37 55.44 -33.63
CA PHE A 12 -14.28 54.00 -33.83
C PHE A 12 -12.94 53.43 -33.34
N SER A 13 -11.80 54.12 -33.68
CA SER A 13 -10.47 53.71 -33.21
C SER A 13 -10.34 53.75 -31.68
N ALA A 14 -10.95 54.74 -31.01
CA ALA A 14 -10.96 54.85 -29.56
C ALA A 14 -11.80 53.71 -28.94
N ASP A 15 -12.97 53.43 -29.52
CA ASP A 15 -13.89 52.37 -29.03
C ASP A 15 -13.29 50.99 -29.24
N ILE A 16 -12.58 50.72 -30.35
CA ILE A 16 -11.85 49.46 -30.56
C ILE A 16 -10.69 49.31 -29.56
N SER A 17 -9.93 50.38 -29.28
CA SER A 17 -8.88 50.35 -28.27
C SER A 17 -9.40 50.09 -26.87
N LEU A 18 -10.58 50.62 -26.55
CA LEU A 18 -11.28 50.34 -25.29
C LEU A 18 -11.73 48.87 -25.23
N PHE A 19 -12.27 48.33 -26.32
CA PHE A 19 -12.64 46.92 -26.41
C PHE A 19 -11.44 45.99 -26.19
N ASP A 20 -10.28 46.29 -26.83
CA ASP A 20 -9.06 45.48 -26.62
C ASP A 20 -8.62 45.48 -25.15
N SER A 21 -8.66 46.63 -24.48
CA SER A 21 -8.36 46.75 -23.06
C SER A 21 -9.36 45.98 -22.18
N GLU A 22 -10.65 46.03 -22.52
CA GLU A 22 -11.70 45.27 -21.84
C GLU A 22 -11.56 43.76 -22.06
N LEU A 23 -11.14 43.32 -23.24
CA LEU A 23 -10.84 41.92 -23.54
C LEU A 23 -9.67 41.40 -22.68
N GLU A 24 -8.56 42.14 -22.63
CA GLU A 24 -7.42 41.78 -21.78
C GLU A 24 -7.82 41.69 -20.29
N ALA A 25 -8.57 42.68 -19.82
CA ALA A 25 -9.07 42.70 -18.44
C ALA A 25 -10.05 41.56 -18.18
N GLY A 26 -10.93 41.23 -19.11
CA GLY A 26 -11.88 40.10 -19.03
C GLY A 26 -11.17 38.76 -18.95
N VAL A 27 -10.17 38.54 -19.80
CA VAL A 27 -9.34 37.32 -19.75
C VAL A 27 -8.58 37.19 -18.43
N ALA A 28 -8.09 38.29 -17.88
CA ALA A 28 -7.38 38.31 -16.59
C ALA A 28 -8.31 38.02 -15.42
N ARG A 29 -9.54 38.53 -15.43
CA ARG A 29 -10.56 38.28 -14.39
C ARG A 29 -11.14 36.87 -14.41
N SER A 30 -11.16 36.19 -15.57
CA SER A 30 -11.71 34.87 -15.71
C SER A 30 -10.86 33.83 -14.98
N GLU A 31 -11.33 33.38 -13.80
CA GLU A 31 -10.71 32.33 -12.97
C GLU A 31 -11.37 30.98 -13.16
N THR A 32 -12.62 30.92 -13.58
CA THR A 32 -13.39 29.72 -13.86
C THR A 32 -13.77 29.63 -15.35
N PRO A 33 -14.08 28.43 -15.88
CA PRO A 33 -14.60 28.29 -17.24
C PRO A 33 -15.92 29.04 -17.46
N GLU A 34 -16.74 29.13 -16.41
CA GLU A 34 -18.02 29.82 -16.39
C GLU A 34 -17.83 31.34 -16.55
N ASP A 35 -16.81 31.93 -15.89
CA ASP A 35 -16.45 33.34 -16.04
C ASP A 35 -16.11 33.65 -17.51
N CYS A 36 -15.47 32.70 -18.22
CA CYS A 36 -15.15 32.90 -19.65
C CYS A 36 -16.43 33.01 -20.51
N ASP A 37 -17.49 32.28 -20.18
CA ASP A 37 -18.78 32.33 -20.89
C ASP A 37 -19.50 33.66 -20.59
N GLU A 38 -19.45 34.12 -19.34
CA GLU A 38 -20.01 35.42 -18.95
C GLU A 38 -19.30 36.58 -19.65
N GLU A 39 -17.95 36.56 -19.64
CA GLU A 39 -17.16 37.57 -20.33
C GLU A 39 -17.35 37.55 -21.85
N LEU A 40 -17.49 36.35 -22.45
CA LEU A 40 -17.81 36.21 -23.87
C LEU A 40 -19.15 36.86 -24.20
N SER A 41 -20.18 36.64 -23.41
CA SER A 41 -21.51 37.22 -23.62
C SER A 41 -21.46 38.76 -23.46
N ARG A 42 -20.75 39.25 -22.44
CA ARG A 42 -20.60 40.70 -22.17
C ARG A 42 -19.87 41.43 -23.31
N LEU A 43 -18.72 40.86 -23.72
CA LEU A 43 -17.87 41.47 -24.76
C LEU A 43 -18.48 41.34 -26.16
N SER A 44 -19.24 40.26 -26.43
CA SER A 44 -20.02 40.15 -27.67
C SER A 44 -21.07 41.24 -27.76
N GLY A 45 -21.76 41.56 -26.64
CA GLY A 45 -22.71 42.68 -26.60
C GLY A 45 -22.07 44.04 -26.92
N LEU A 46 -20.79 44.26 -26.47
CA LEU A 46 -20.07 45.49 -26.84
C LEU A 46 -19.76 45.56 -28.34
N LEU A 47 -19.41 44.44 -28.98
CA LEU A 47 -19.19 44.38 -30.43
C LEU A 47 -20.50 44.59 -31.21
N ASP A 48 -21.63 44.05 -30.71
CA ASP A 48 -22.94 44.28 -31.33
C ASP A 48 -23.36 45.76 -31.24
N ASP A 49 -23.05 46.44 -30.12
CA ASP A 49 -23.26 47.87 -29.98
C ASP A 49 -22.38 48.69 -30.94
N LEU A 50 -21.13 48.27 -31.17
CA LEU A 50 -20.23 48.88 -32.14
C LEU A 50 -20.73 48.70 -33.56
N ASP A 51 -21.21 47.51 -33.91
CA ASP A 51 -21.78 47.18 -35.20
C ASP A 51 -23.06 48.04 -35.48
N ALA A 52 -23.91 48.18 -34.49
CA ALA A 52 -25.10 49.01 -34.59
C ALA A 52 -24.78 50.51 -34.83
N ARG A 53 -23.65 51.01 -34.32
CA ARG A 53 -23.25 52.43 -34.48
C ARG A 53 -22.45 52.70 -35.75
N PHE A 54 -21.65 51.74 -36.20
CA PHE A 54 -20.67 51.92 -37.26
C PHE A 54 -20.86 50.96 -38.45
N GLY A 55 -21.85 50.09 -38.46
CA GLY A 55 -22.08 49.07 -39.46
C GLY A 55 -22.49 49.57 -40.87
N ASP A 56 -22.54 50.90 -41.07
CA ASP A 56 -22.76 51.50 -42.41
C ASP A 56 -21.47 51.58 -43.24
N ILE A 57 -20.29 51.23 -42.67
CA ILE A 57 -18.99 51.36 -43.30
C ILE A 57 -18.31 49.98 -43.37
N ASP A 58 -18.13 49.44 -44.57
CA ASP A 58 -17.61 48.09 -44.82
C ASP A 58 -16.23 47.84 -44.15
N GLU A 59 -15.36 48.85 -44.09
CA GLU A 59 -14.04 48.73 -43.45
C GLU A 59 -14.15 48.54 -41.94
N PHE A 60 -15.12 49.13 -41.25
CA PHE A 60 -15.36 48.96 -39.84
C PHE A 60 -16.02 47.60 -39.54
N ILE A 61 -16.93 47.16 -40.40
CA ILE A 61 -17.52 45.78 -40.29
C ILE A 61 -16.41 44.73 -40.28
N SER A 62 -15.48 44.82 -41.24
CA SER A 62 -14.35 43.84 -41.31
C SER A 62 -13.50 43.85 -40.05
N GLN A 63 -13.25 45.00 -39.42
CA GLN A 63 -12.49 45.10 -38.16
C GLN A 63 -13.29 44.57 -36.97
N ILE A 64 -14.60 44.81 -36.92
CA ILE A 64 -15.49 44.25 -35.88
C ILE A 64 -15.53 42.73 -35.97
N ASP A 65 -15.64 42.17 -37.17
CA ASP A 65 -15.64 40.70 -37.39
C ASP A 65 -14.28 40.10 -36.99
N GLU A 66 -13.16 40.72 -37.34
CA GLU A 66 -11.83 40.28 -36.87
C GLU A 66 -11.74 40.30 -35.33
N LYS A 67 -12.25 41.34 -34.67
CA LYS A 67 -12.30 41.40 -33.19
C LYS A 67 -13.21 40.33 -32.59
N ARG A 68 -14.31 39.97 -33.26
CA ARG A 68 -15.22 38.91 -32.85
C ARG A 68 -14.52 37.55 -32.88
N ASP A 69 -13.75 37.29 -33.94
CA ASP A 69 -12.95 36.04 -34.05
C ASP A 69 -11.84 35.99 -32.97
N VAL A 70 -11.14 37.10 -32.75
CA VAL A 70 -10.13 37.21 -31.69
C VAL A 70 -10.73 36.99 -30.31
N LEU A 71 -11.89 37.58 -30.01
CA LEU A 71 -12.63 37.39 -28.76
C LEU A 71 -12.96 35.93 -28.51
N GLN A 72 -13.58 35.27 -29.51
CA GLN A 72 -13.98 33.87 -29.41
C GLN A 72 -12.76 32.97 -29.21
N THR A 73 -11.70 33.15 -30.01
CA THR A 73 -10.50 32.31 -29.93
C THR A 73 -9.79 32.49 -28.61
N THR A 74 -9.67 33.72 -28.12
CA THR A 74 -8.94 34.01 -26.87
C THR A 74 -9.66 33.45 -25.65
N LEU A 75 -10.97 33.68 -25.51
CA LEU A 75 -11.77 33.20 -24.41
C LEU A 75 -11.96 31.68 -24.48
N PHE A 76 -12.11 31.11 -25.68
CA PHE A 76 -12.15 29.64 -25.86
C PHE A 76 -10.85 28.97 -25.38
N THR A 77 -9.69 29.52 -25.81
CA THR A 77 -8.37 29.01 -25.39
C THR A 77 -8.20 29.10 -23.87
N LYS A 78 -8.58 30.22 -23.26
CA LYS A 78 -8.56 30.41 -21.81
C LYS A 78 -9.45 29.40 -21.11
N LYS A 79 -10.70 29.24 -21.60
CA LYS A 79 -11.68 28.26 -21.06
C LYS A 79 -11.13 26.84 -21.10
N GLN A 80 -10.54 26.42 -22.24
CA GLN A 80 -9.93 25.11 -22.36
C GLN A 80 -8.81 24.90 -21.34
N SER A 81 -7.93 25.87 -21.18
CA SER A 81 -6.86 25.80 -20.17
C SER A 81 -7.41 25.67 -18.75
N LEU A 82 -8.50 26.37 -18.41
CA LEU A 82 -9.15 26.27 -17.10
C LEU A 82 -9.83 24.91 -16.89
N LEU A 83 -10.48 24.38 -17.93
CA LEU A 83 -11.07 23.03 -17.89
C LEU A 83 -10.00 21.95 -17.69
N GLU A 84 -8.88 22.05 -18.39
CA GLU A 84 -7.75 21.12 -18.20
C GLU A 84 -7.19 21.17 -16.76
N LYS A 85 -7.00 22.36 -16.21
CA LYS A 85 -6.56 22.55 -14.82
C LYS A 85 -7.58 21.96 -13.82
N ARG A 86 -8.88 22.17 -14.08
CA ARG A 86 -9.97 21.57 -13.28
C ARG A 86 -9.90 20.05 -13.31
N GLN A 87 -9.77 19.45 -14.49
CA GLN A 87 -9.67 18.00 -14.66
C GLN A 87 -8.41 17.42 -13.98
N GLN A 88 -7.27 18.08 -14.14
CA GLN A 88 -6.03 17.67 -13.46
C GLN A 88 -6.16 17.72 -11.93
N ARG A 89 -6.81 18.75 -11.40
CA ARG A 89 -7.08 18.84 -9.95
C ARG A 89 -7.98 17.73 -9.46
N ILE A 90 -9.07 17.44 -10.18
CA ILE A 90 -10.00 16.33 -9.90
C ILE A 90 -9.23 15.00 -9.92
N ALA A 91 -8.45 14.76 -10.96
CA ALA A 91 -7.67 13.52 -11.09
C ALA A 91 -6.70 13.32 -9.92
N ARG A 92 -5.99 14.37 -9.48
CA ARG A 92 -5.09 14.31 -8.31
C ARG A 92 -5.84 13.99 -7.02
N LEU A 93 -6.95 14.69 -6.76
CA LEU A 93 -7.77 14.45 -5.55
C LEU A 93 -8.32 13.02 -5.54
N PHE A 94 -8.82 12.55 -6.66
CA PHE A 94 -9.36 11.22 -6.84
C PHE A 94 -8.31 10.14 -6.62
N THR A 95 -7.14 10.26 -7.25
CA THR A 95 -6.02 9.33 -7.08
C THR A 95 -5.54 9.26 -5.63
N ASN A 96 -5.38 10.42 -4.98
CA ASN A 96 -4.98 10.48 -3.58
C ASN A 96 -5.99 9.80 -2.66
N ALA A 97 -7.30 10.01 -2.90
CA ALA A 97 -8.35 9.36 -2.14
C ALA A 97 -8.33 7.84 -2.33
N LYS A 98 -8.21 7.35 -3.57
CA LYS A 98 -8.11 5.92 -3.90
C LYS A 98 -6.89 5.26 -3.22
N GLN A 99 -5.73 5.94 -3.18
CA GLN A 99 -4.55 5.44 -2.47
C GLN A 99 -4.79 5.30 -0.96
N ILE A 100 -5.48 6.28 -0.35
CA ILE A 100 -5.84 6.20 1.08
C ILE A 100 -6.78 5.01 1.32
N ILE A 101 -7.80 4.82 0.47
CA ILE A 101 -8.74 3.69 0.56
C ILE A 101 -7.99 2.36 0.42
N ALA A 102 -7.12 2.22 -0.58
CA ALA A 102 -6.33 1.02 -0.79
C ALA A 102 -5.46 0.66 0.44
N GLY A 103 -4.87 1.66 1.09
CA GLY A 103 -4.07 1.45 2.32
C GLY A 103 -4.89 1.05 3.56
N MET A 104 -6.23 1.04 3.47
CA MET A 104 -7.11 0.62 4.58
C MET A 104 -7.64 -0.80 4.41
N VAL A 105 -7.58 -1.39 3.22
CA VAL A 105 -8.19 -2.70 2.87
C VAL A 105 -7.65 -3.85 3.75
N ASP A 106 -6.37 -3.80 4.10
CA ASP A 106 -5.70 -4.87 4.87
C ASP A 106 -5.69 -4.63 6.39
N ARG A 107 -6.35 -3.55 6.84
CA ARG A 107 -6.42 -3.27 8.28
C ARG A 107 -7.30 -4.29 8.99
N ARG A 108 -6.76 -4.87 10.06
CA ARG A 108 -7.49 -5.78 10.96
C ARG A 108 -8.08 -4.99 12.13
N PHE A 109 -9.30 -5.33 12.50
CA PHE A 109 -10.01 -4.75 13.64
C PHE A 109 -10.30 -5.87 14.65
N LYS A 110 -10.27 -5.56 15.94
CA LYS A 110 -10.54 -6.52 17.01
C LYS A 110 -12.03 -6.80 17.18
N ASP A 111 -12.83 -5.76 17.10
CA ASP A 111 -14.27 -5.82 17.27
C ASP A 111 -15.02 -4.79 16.39
N ILE A 112 -16.33 -4.93 16.34
CA ILE A 112 -17.21 -4.03 15.55
C ILE A 112 -17.16 -2.59 16.07
N GLY A 113 -16.95 -2.40 17.37
CA GLY A 113 -16.86 -1.07 18.00
C GLY A 113 -15.62 -0.31 17.53
N GLU A 114 -14.44 -0.97 17.51
CA GLU A 114 -13.21 -0.40 16.98
C GLU A 114 -13.37 -0.02 15.50
N LEU A 115 -13.97 -0.91 14.69
CA LEU A 115 -14.20 -0.67 13.27
C LEU A 115 -15.10 0.55 13.06
N LYS A 116 -16.26 0.61 13.73
CA LYS A 116 -17.17 1.74 13.61
C LYS A 116 -16.54 3.05 14.07
N ASN A 117 -15.81 3.02 15.18
CA ASN A 117 -15.09 4.19 15.68
C ASN A 117 -14.05 4.67 14.68
N PHE A 118 -13.29 3.74 14.07
CA PHE A 118 -12.33 4.06 13.03
C PHE A 118 -12.98 4.77 11.84
N PHE A 119 -14.06 4.21 11.26
CA PHE A 119 -14.75 4.83 10.12
C PHE A 119 -15.44 6.16 10.47
N ALA A 120 -15.78 6.38 11.74
CA ALA A 120 -16.40 7.63 12.19
C ALA A 120 -15.36 8.74 12.49
N THR A 121 -14.16 8.41 13.00
CA THR A 121 -13.26 9.40 13.60
C THR A 121 -11.88 9.51 12.96
N ASP A 122 -11.47 8.53 12.15
CA ASP A 122 -10.12 8.52 11.57
C ASP A 122 -9.93 9.69 10.60
N ARG A 123 -8.81 10.40 10.76
CA ARG A 123 -8.46 11.56 9.91
C ARG A 123 -8.35 11.23 8.42
N ARG A 124 -8.03 9.97 8.07
CA ARG A 124 -7.96 9.52 6.68
C ARG A 124 -9.34 9.48 6.06
N ILE A 125 -10.35 8.99 6.79
CA ILE A 125 -11.75 8.97 6.35
C ILE A 125 -12.26 10.40 6.14
N GLN A 126 -12.03 11.29 7.11
CA GLN A 126 -12.40 12.70 6.98
C GLN A 126 -11.72 13.36 5.76
N ARG A 127 -10.46 13.00 5.47
CA ARG A 127 -9.74 13.50 4.29
C ARG A 127 -10.35 13.01 2.98
N ILE A 128 -10.78 11.73 2.90
CA ILE A 128 -11.47 11.20 1.72
C ILE A 128 -12.80 11.94 1.51
N GLN A 129 -13.59 12.13 2.56
CA GLN A 129 -14.86 12.89 2.50
C GLN A 129 -14.61 14.33 2.03
N LYS A 130 -13.55 14.98 2.54
CA LYS A 130 -13.16 16.33 2.09
C LYS A 130 -12.76 16.32 0.60
N TYR A 131 -12.04 15.32 0.13
CA TYR A 131 -11.69 15.21 -1.29
C TYR A 131 -12.92 14.97 -2.16
N ALA A 132 -13.86 14.11 -1.73
CA ALA A 132 -15.13 13.92 -2.42
C ALA A 132 -15.92 15.22 -2.53
N GLN A 133 -16.02 15.99 -1.45
CA GLN A 133 -16.67 17.30 -1.47
C GLN A 133 -15.98 18.28 -2.43
N GLN A 134 -14.64 18.37 -2.39
CA GLN A 134 -13.88 19.25 -3.30
C GLN A 134 -14.05 18.84 -4.77
N ILE A 135 -14.22 17.56 -5.06
CA ILE A 135 -14.50 17.07 -6.43
C ILE A 135 -15.92 17.46 -6.85
N ALA A 136 -16.89 17.34 -5.95
CA ALA A 136 -18.27 17.81 -6.21
C ALA A 136 -18.33 19.33 -6.46
N ASP A 137 -17.59 20.12 -5.68
CA ASP A 137 -17.46 21.58 -5.85
C ASP A 137 -16.81 21.97 -7.20
N LEU A 138 -16.08 21.04 -7.81
CA LEU A 138 -15.51 21.17 -9.16
C LEU A 138 -16.45 20.58 -10.26
N PHE A 139 -17.69 20.34 -9.93
CA PHE A 139 -18.75 19.86 -10.83
C PHE A 139 -18.57 18.42 -11.37
N ASP A 140 -17.81 17.58 -10.68
CA ASP A 140 -17.70 16.14 -11.01
C ASP A 140 -18.36 15.28 -9.92
N ASN A 141 -19.70 15.28 -9.90
CA ASN A 141 -20.47 14.50 -8.94
C ASN A 141 -20.26 12.99 -9.10
N ASN A 142 -20.05 12.51 -10.32
CA ASN A 142 -19.85 11.08 -10.57
C ASN A 142 -18.62 10.53 -9.84
N LYS A 143 -17.48 11.22 -9.93
CA LYS A 143 -16.26 10.81 -9.21
C LYS A 143 -16.37 11.01 -7.71
N SER A 144 -17.09 12.02 -7.24
CA SER A 144 -17.37 12.21 -5.83
C SER A 144 -18.18 11.03 -5.27
N GLU A 145 -19.26 10.64 -5.93
CA GLU A 145 -20.09 9.49 -5.55
C GLU A 145 -19.33 8.16 -5.63
N GLU A 146 -18.49 7.98 -6.64
CA GLU A 146 -17.63 6.80 -6.77
C GLU A 146 -16.69 6.66 -5.56
N LEU A 147 -16.08 7.76 -5.09
CA LEU A 147 -15.22 7.72 -3.91
C LEU A 147 -15.99 7.36 -2.64
N LEU A 148 -17.16 7.95 -2.43
CA LEU A 148 -18.00 7.67 -1.26
C LEU A 148 -18.52 6.24 -1.28
N SER A 149 -18.91 5.74 -2.45
CA SER A 149 -19.33 4.35 -2.66
C SER A 149 -18.18 3.37 -2.38
N SER A 150 -16.97 3.66 -2.90
CA SER A 150 -15.77 2.86 -2.65
C SER A 150 -15.40 2.82 -1.16
N LEU A 151 -15.53 3.93 -0.46
CA LEU A 151 -15.30 4.00 0.99
C LEU A 151 -16.31 3.13 1.74
N LYS A 152 -17.60 3.23 1.39
CA LYS A 152 -18.68 2.42 1.99
C LYS A 152 -18.51 0.93 1.71
N SER A 153 -18.09 0.55 0.50
CA SER A 153 -17.77 -0.84 0.17
C SER A 153 -16.62 -1.36 1.05
N THR A 154 -15.56 -0.57 1.23
CA THR A 154 -14.43 -0.95 2.09
C THR A 154 -14.86 -1.16 3.54
N GLU A 155 -15.75 -0.34 4.06
CA GLU A 155 -16.35 -0.51 5.39
C GLU A 155 -17.15 -1.82 5.48
N GLN A 156 -18.00 -2.10 4.49
CA GLN A 156 -18.81 -3.32 4.44
C GLN A 156 -17.96 -4.58 4.33
N ASP A 157 -16.89 -4.54 3.52
CA ASP A 157 -15.95 -5.66 3.38
C ASP A 157 -15.18 -5.92 4.69
N ALA A 158 -14.77 -4.86 5.38
CA ALA A 158 -14.14 -4.97 6.70
C ALA A 158 -15.09 -5.56 7.75
N LEU A 159 -16.38 -5.13 7.74
CA LEU A 159 -17.41 -5.70 8.59
C LEU A 159 -17.67 -7.18 8.30
N ARG A 160 -17.70 -7.56 7.02
CA ARG A 160 -17.87 -8.96 6.60
C ARG A 160 -16.69 -9.80 7.10
N LYS A 161 -15.46 -9.39 6.82
CA LYS A 161 -14.24 -10.07 7.28
C LYS A 161 -14.23 -10.24 8.81
N LEU A 162 -14.67 -9.22 9.55
CA LEU A 162 -14.74 -9.28 11.01
C LEU A 162 -15.80 -10.28 11.50
N ARG A 163 -16.98 -10.30 10.89
CA ARG A 163 -18.03 -11.28 11.21
C ARG A 163 -17.61 -12.71 10.89
N ASP A 164 -17.04 -12.92 9.72
CA ASP A 164 -16.53 -14.23 9.31
C ASP A 164 -15.48 -14.74 10.30
N ASN A 165 -14.58 -13.87 10.77
CA ASN A 165 -13.62 -14.21 11.80
C ASN A 165 -14.29 -14.50 13.16
N THR A 166 -15.28 -13.72 13.57
CA THR A 166 -15.97 -13.89 14.86
C THR A 166 -16.86 -15.15 14.83
N GLU A 167 -17.45 -15.49 13.70
CA GLU A 167 -18.25 -16.71 13.54
C GLU A 167 -17.38 -17.99 13.54
N LEU A 168 -16.14 -17.89 13.02
CA LEU A 168 -15.19 -19.00 12.99
C LEU A 168 -14.45 -19.16 14.32
N PHE A 169 -14.11 -18.08 15.01
CA PHE A 169 -13.37 -18.10 16.27
C PHE A 169 -14.29 -17.84 17.45
N GLU A 170 -14.28 -18.69 18.45
CA GLU A 170 -14.97 -18.45 19.72
C GLU A 170 -14.20 -17.40 20.52
N GLU A 171 -14.87 -16.32 21.00
CA GLU A 171 -14.22 -15.21 21.72
C GLU A 171 -13.37 -15.72 22.90
N GLY A 172 -12.05 -15.38 22.83
CA GLY A 172 -11.09 -15.69 23.91
C GLY A 172 -10.59 -17.12 23.97
N SER A 173 -10.94 -17.99 23.01
CA SER A 173 -10.44 -19.35 22.94
C SER A 173 -9.69 -19.60 21.61
N ASN A 174 -8.66 -20.47 21.66
CA ASN A 174 -7.98 -20.97 20.47
C ASN A 174 -8.81 -22.07 19.78
N LEU A 175 -10.13 -21.88 19.68
CA LEU A 175 -11.07 -22.84 19.11
C LEU A 175 -11.68 -22.27 17.84
N ILE A 176 -11.64 -23.07 16.77
CA ILE A 176 -12.39 -22.82 15.53
C ILE A 176 -13.67 -23.64 15.59
N LYS A 177 -14.81 -22.99 15.34
CA LYS A 177 -16.10 -23.63 15.20
C LYS A 177 -16.36 -23.91 13.73
N PHE A 178 -16.51 -25.17 13.38
CA PHE A 178 -16.87 -25.61 12.03
C PHE A 178 -18.17 -26.42 12.09
N GLY A 179 -19.29 -25.77 11.80
CA GLY A 179 -20.63 -26.34 11.99
C GLY A 179 -20.93 -26.66 13.46
N ALA A 180 -21.21 -27.90 13.77
CA ALA A 180 -21.44 -28.40 15.14
C ALA A 180 -20.16 -28.81 15.90
N HIS A 181 -19.00 -28.79 15.22
CA HIS A 181 -17.73 -29.26 15.79
C HIS A 181 -16.83 -28.09 16.15
N ARG A 182 -16.03 -28.26 17.22
CA ARG A 182 -15.03 -27.32 17.71
C ARG A 182 -13.65 -27.94 17.55
N PHE A 183 -12.72 -27.21 16.96
CA PHE A 183 -11.34 -27.64 16.74
C PHE A 183 -10.40 -26.70 17.47
N ALA A 184 -9.48 -27.24 18.25
CA ALA A 184 -8.42 -26.46 18.86
C ALA A 184 -7.41 -26.04 17.78
N ILE A 185 -7.05 -24.74 17.76
CA ILE A 185 -5.98 -24.23 16.90
C ILE A 185 -4.67 -24.49 17.62
N ASN A 186 -3.74 -25.14 16.94
CA ASN A 186 -2.36 -25.21 17.42
C ASN A 186 -1.69 -23.84 17.16
N THR A 187 -1.46 -23.09 18.24
CA THR A 187 -0.77 -21.78 18.20
C THR A 187 0.72 -21.88 18.48
N GLN A 188 1.25 -23.09 18.60
CA GLN A 188 2.69 -23.28 18.80
C GLN A 188 3.46 -22.89 17.54
N PRO A 189 4.70 -22.37 17.69
CA PRO A 189 5.54 -22.10 16.56
C PRO A 189 5.75 -23.36 15.72
N PHE A 190 5.64 -23.19 14.43
CA PHE A 190 5.76 -24.28 13.47
C PHE A 190 7.23 -24.49 13.18
N GLU A 191 7.81 -25.57 13.68
CA GLU A 191 9.19 -25.93 13.41
C GLU A 191 9.23 -27.15 12.51
N LEU A 192 9.98 -27.03 11.41
CA LEU A 192 10.22 -28.11 10.47
C LEU A 192 11.62 -28.65 10.70
N THR A 193 11.72 -29.95 11.02
CA THR A 193 12.99 -30.65 11.22
C THR A 193 13.13 -31.79 10.22
N ILE A 194 14.36 -32.20 9.95
CA ILE A 194 14.67 -33.42 9.22
C ILE A 194 14.99 -34.49 10.26
N ALA A 195 14.23 -35.57 10.30
CA ALA A 195 14.40 -36.65 11.25
C ALA A 195 14.49 -38.01 10.54
N PRO A 196 15.23 -38.97 11.09
CA PRO A 196 15.15 -40.37 10.62
C PRO A 196 13.73 -40.90 10.77
N TYR A 197 13.20 -41.50 9.72
CA TYR A 197 11.91 -42.14 9.70
C TYR A 197 12.02 -43.46 8.95
N GLU A 198 11.82 -44.56 9.66
CA GLU A 198 12.12 -45.92 9.16
C GLU A 198 13.55 -46.01 8.60
N ASP A 199 13.73 -46.38 7.33
CA ASP A 199 15.04 -46.49 6.66
C ASP A 199 15.41 -45.25 5.85
N THR A 200 14.67 -44.12 6.01
CA THR A 200 14.82 -42.88 5.23
C THR A 200 14.90 -41.66 6.15
N LEU A 201 15.16 -40.50 5.54
CA LEU A 201 14.94 -39.21 6.19
C LEU A 201 13.59 -38.64 5.77
N ALA A 202 12.88 -38.06 6.73
CA ALA A 202 11.63 -37.37 6.48
C ALA A 202 11.63 -35.95 7.05
N LEU A 203 10.89 -35.09 6.42
CA LEU A 203 10.49 -33.80 6.99
C LEU A 203 9.46 -34.10 8.08
N HIS A 204 9.74 -33.66 9.28
CA HIS A 204 8.89 -33.81 10.44
C HIS A 204 8.46 -32.46 10.96
N ILE A 205 7.16 -32.29 11.19
CA ILE A 205 6.63 -31.11 11.87
C ILE A 205 6.69 -31.37 13.37
N THR A 206 7.49 -30.59 14.07
CA THR A 206 7.67 -30.71 15.52
C THR A 206 6.31 -30.66 16.25
N ASN A 207 6.12 -31.53 17.22
CA ASN A 207 4.86 -31.70 17.97
C ASN A 207 3.65 -32.19 17.13
N SER A 208 3.89 -32.88 16.03
CA SER A 208 2.84 -33.57 15.26
C SER A 208 3.31 -34.97 14.82
N ASP A 209 2.40 -35.83 14.40
CA ASP A 209 2.73 -37.13 13.80
C ASP A 209 2.96 -37.03 12.27
N PHE A 210 3.08 -35.82 11.73
CA PHE A 210 3.24 -35.65 10.30
C PHE A 210 4.69 -35.85 9.88
N HIS A 211 4.90 -36.79 8.94
CA HIS A 211 6.19 -37.07 8.32
C HIS A 211 6.00 -37.13 6.82
N GLU A 212 6.88 -36.47 6.08
CA GLU A 212 6.94 -36.52 4.61
C GLU A 212 8.34 -36.99 4.19
N VAL A 213 8.40 -38.16 3.56
CA VAL A 213 9.67 -38.81 3.16
C VAL A 213 10.37 -37.96 2.09
N ILE A 214 11.68 -37.77 2.27
CA ILE A 214 12.49 -37.02 1.32
C ILE A 214 12.96 -37.97 0.22
N GLU A 215 12.38 -37.88 -0.99
CA GLU A 215 12.70 -38.75 -2.13
C GLU A 215 13.85 -38.22 -3.01
N ASP A 216 14.54 -37.13 -2.59
CA ASP A 216 15.63 -36.53 -3.37
C ASP A 216 16.83 -37.48 -3.48
N PRO A 217 17.31 -37.81 -4.72
CA PRO A 217 18.46 -38.68 -4.96
C PRO A 217 19.78 -38.15 -4.36
N GLU A 218 19.95 -36.85 -4.23
CA GLU A 218 21.11 -36.25 -3.58
C GLU A 218 21.14 -36.56 -2.08
N PHE A 219 19.99 -36.53 -1.43
CA PHE A 219 19.86 -36.91 -0.03
C PHE A 219 20.18 -38.41 0.20
N GLN A 220 19.77 -39.27 -0.72
CA GLN A 220 20.04 -40.69 -0.60
C GLN A 220 21.56 -41.03 -0.61
N LYS A 221 22.39 -40.24 -1.28
CA LYS A 221 23.85 -40.37 -1.25
C LYS A 221 24.43 -40.14 0.15
N THR A 222 23.72 -39.43 1.02
CA THR A 222 24.17 -39.15 2.40
C THR A 222 23.77 -40.27 3.39
N LYS A 223 23.09 -41.34 2.93
CA LYS A 223 22.58 -42.41 3.80
C LYS A 223 23.62 -43.03 4.75
N LYS A 224 24.88 -43.12 4.31
CA LYS A 224 26.01 -43.59 5.11
C LYS A 224 26.31 -42.76 6.37
N TYR A 225 25.79 -41.54 6.43
CA TYR A 225 25.99 -40.62 7.56
C TYR A 225 24.78 -40.53 8.49
N TRP A 226 23.61 -41.07 8.13
CA TRP A 226 22.37 -40.92 8.91
C TRP A 226 22.37 -41.61 10.26
N THR A 227 23.18 -42.64 10.40
CA THR A 227 23.35 -43.39 11.67
C THR A 227 24.43 -42.77 12.55
N GLN A 228 25.11 -41.75 12.09
CA GLN A 228 26.10 -41.04 12.90
C GLN A 228 25.37 -40.08 13.82
N SER A 229 25.41 -40.30 15.12
CA SER A 229 24.97 -39.32 16.10
C SER A 229 26.06 -38.23 16.17
N ILE A 230 25.79 -37.10 15.55
CA ILE A 230 26.60 -35.90 15.71
C ILE A 230 26.08 -35.20 16.96
N PHE A 231 26.89 -35.18 18.00
CA PHE A 231 26.60 -34.37 19.17
C PHE A 231 26.83 -32.91 18.76
N SER A 232 25.74 -32.20 18.48
CA SER A 232 25.81 -30.78 18.25
C SER A 232 26.02 -30.04 19.58
N GLU A 233 27.08 -29.26 19.67
CA GLU A 233 27.19 -28.26 20.70
C GLU A 233 26.01 -27.30 20.57
N ASN A 234 25.28 -27.10 21.67
CA ASN A 234 24.27 -26.05 21.77
C ASN A 234 24.67 -25.05 22.85
N GLN A 235 23.88 -24.01 23.07
CA GLN A 235 24.17 -22.95 24.04
C GLN A 235 24.18 -23.46 25.49
N ASP A 236 23.57 -24.61 25.75
CA ASP A 236 23.34 -25.14 27.09
C ASP A 236 24.34 -26.28 27.47
N VAL A 237 24.87 -26.99 26.47
CA VAL A 237 25.75 -28.13 26.71
C VAL A 237 26.98 -28.07 25.80
N TYR A 238 28.13 -27.88 26.42
CA TYR A 238 29.42 -27.93 25.71
C TYR A 238 29.92 -29.37 25.57
N ARG A 239 30.70 -29.61 24.51
CA ARG A 239 31.27 -30.92 24.21
C ARG A 239 32.09 -31.51 25.37
N SER A 240 32.82 -30.66 26.09
CA SER A 240 33.58 -31.04 27.27
C SER A 240 32.68 -31.50 28.42
N GLU A 241 31.54 -30.88 28.60
CA GLU A 241 30.56 -31.27 29.63
C GLU A 241 29.88 -32.61 29.28
N TYR A 242 29.54 -32.80 28.01
CA TYR A 242 29.00 -34.06 27.53
C TYR A 242 30.00 -35.21 27.70
N LEU A 243 31.30 -34.98 27.35
CA LEU A 243 32.34 -35.98 27.52
C LEU A 243 32.52 -36.33 29.01
N ALA A 244 32.57 -35.32 29.89
CA ALA A 244 32.67 -35.50 31.32
C ALA A 244 31.48 -36.32 31.88
N ALA A 245 30.24 -35.97 31.48
CA ALA A 245 29.05 -36.72 31.88
C ALA A 245 29.08 -38.18 31.38
N SER A 246 29.52 -38.41 30.14
CA SER A 246 29.63 -39.74 29.55
C SER A 246 30.63 -40.61 30.29
N LEU A 247 31.76 -40.04 30.70
CA LEU A 247 32.78 -40.72 31.52
C LEU A 247 32.23 -41.11 32.89
N ILE A 248 31.52 -40.19 33.56
CA ILE A 248 30.91 -40.44 34.86
C ILE A 248 29.88 -41.59 34.75
N PHE A 249 29.00 -41.54 33.76
CA PHE A 249 27.99 -42.59 33.55
C PHE A 249 28.60 -43.95 33.21
N ALA A 250 29.67 -43.97 32.38
CA ALA A 250 30.38 -45.20 32.07
C ALA A 250 31.07 -45.83 33.32
N ALA A 251 31.61 -44.97 34.19
CA ALA A 251 32.20 -45.41 35.46
C ALA A 251 31.13 -45.93 36.46
N GLU A 252 29.97 -45.26 36.57
CA GLU A 252 28.86 -45.72 37.41
C GLU A 252 28.32 -47.08 36.96
N LYS A 253 28.31 -47.33 35.65
CA LYS A 253 27.95 -48.65 35.08
C LYS A 253 29.03 -49.72 35.24
N GLY A 254 30.22 -49.37 35.75
CA GLY A 254 31.33 -50.28 35.88
C GLY A 254 32.06 -50.61 34.58
N GLU A 255 31.81 -49.82 33.52
CA GLU A 255 32.44 -49.99 32.21
C GLU A 255 33.89 -49.41 32.21
N HIS A 256 34.17 -48.41 33.08
CA HIS A 256 35.49 -47.80 33.25
C HIS A 256 35.77 -47.46 34.72
N ASP A 257 37.01 -47.61 35.12
CA ASP A 257 37.50 -47.28 36.48
C ASP A 257 37.98 -45.82 36.54
N LEU A 258 37.23 -44.96 37.22
CA LEU A 258 37.60 -43.56 37.43
C LEU A 258 38.84 -43.35 38.32
N SER A 259 39.29 -44.35 39.03
CA SER A 259 40.52 -44.27 39.85
C SER A 259 41.74 -43.88 38.99
N ILE A 260 41.67 -44.19 37.70
CA ILE A 260 42.67 -43.83 36.70
C ILE A 260 42.74 -42.30 36.45
N LEU A 261 41.67 -41.52 36.73
CA LEU A 261 41.64 -40.07 36.58
C LEU A 261 42.17 -39.33 37.81
N GLN A 262 42.42 -40.00 38.93
CA GLN A 262 43.03 -39.44 40.13
C GLN A 262 44.54 -39.38 39.98
N LEU A 263 45.04 -38.69 38.96
CA LEU A 263 46.46 -38.54 38.70
C LEU A 263 46.95 -37.14 39.06
N GLU A 264 48.01 -37.12 39.90
CA GLU A 264 48.64 -35.91 40.36
C GLU A 264 49.40 -35.12 39.25
N ASN A 265 49.40 -35.59 37.99
CA ASN A 265 50.21 -34.99 36.93
C ASN A 265 49.38 -34.71 35.67
N THR A 266 49.24 -33.40 35.33
CA THR A 266 48.43 -32.92 34.22
C THR A 266 48.85 -33.42 32.83
N GLN A 267 50.08 -33.84 32.58
CA GLN A 267 50.53 -34.38 31.30
C GLN A 267 49.93 -35.78 31.03
N ASN A 268 49.86 -36.63 32.05
CA ASN A 268 49.24 -37.94 31.92
C ASN A 268 47.73 -37.90 31.79
N LEU A 269 47.08 -36.82 32.28
CA LEU A 269 45.64 -36.61 32.14
C LEU A 269 45.25 -36.33 30.68
N SER A 270 46.03 -35.51 29.97
CA SER A 270 45.78 -35.20 28.57
C SER A 270 45.91 -36.40 27.65
N GLU A 271 46.94 -37.25 27.85
CA GLU A 271 47.08 -38.48 27.08
C GLU A 271 45.96 -39.48 27.35
N LYS A 272 45.53 -39.62 28.62
CA LYS A 272 44.42 -40.50 28.96
C LYS A 272 43.06 -39.98 28.51
N VAL A 273 42.82 -38.68 28.55
CA VAL A 273 41.63 -38.06 27.96
C VAL A 273 41.56 -38.30 26.44
N GLN A 274 42.74 -38.29 25.79
CA GLN A 274 42.84 -38.63 24.36
C GLN A 274 42.59 -40.11 24.10
N GLU A 275 43.09 -41.00 24.93
CA GLU A 275 42.84 -42.44 24.88
C GLU A 275 41.34 -42.74 25.12
N PHE A 276 40.71 -42.06 26.10
CA PHE A 276 39.28 -42.17 26.36
C PHE A 276 38.42 -41.58 25.22
N SER A 277 38.83 -40.48 24.63
CA SER A 277 38.13 -39.91 23.50
C SER A 277 38.11 -40.83 22.28
N SER A 278 39.14 -41.68 22.14
CA SER A 278 39.19 -42.70 21.07
C SER A 278 38.24 -43.87 21.30
N LEU A 279 37.82 -44.15 22.54
CA LEU A 279 36.84 -45.14 22.88
C LEU A 279 35.42 -44.69 22.61
N PHE A 280 35.19 -43.40 22.42
CA PHE A 280 33.92 -42.77 22.03
C PHE A 280 34.05 -42.14 20.64
N PRO A 281 34.01 -42.96 19.55
CA PRO A 281 34.26 -42.47 18.18
C PRO A 281 33.30 -41.42 17.71
N ASN A 282 32.19 -41.20 18.42
CA ASN A 282 31.19 -40.18 18.12
C ASN A 282 31.35 -38.90 18.98
N ALA A 283 32.35 -38.81 19.81
CA ALA A 283 32.66 -37.64 20.63
C ALA A 283 33.76 -36.73 20.03
N GLY A 284 34.23 -37.02 18.80
CA GLY A 284 35.25 -36.32 18.06
C GLY A 284 34.76 -35.35 17.05
#